data_89643cc21f716f2aee25c4b07455c737
#
_entry.id   89643cc21f716f2aee25c4b07455c737
#
_cell.length_a   1.000
_cell.length_b   1.000
_cell.length_c   1.000
_cell.angle_alpha   90.00
_cell.angle_beta   90.00
_cell.angle_gamma   90.00
#
_symmetry.space_group_name_H-M   'P 1'
#
loop_
_entity.id
_entity.type
_entity.pdbx_description
1 polymer ?
#
loop_
_entity_poly.entity_id
_entity_poly.type
_entity_poly.pdbx_seq_one_letter_code
_entity_poly.pdbx_strand_id
1 'polypeptide(L)'
;TFGEVMCTVYKAFGCAGLITSGAARDLDQVERLGFPCWASSVVASHANCRVIDVNVPVVVGGVRVEPGDVLHADRNGVASIPRDLVSHVALGCQKLADAENEILNYASSGRPNVEGVRAAQKRCRDRFERIPDEVRAEIEQKGRGAR
;
A
#
# COMPACT_ATOMS: atom_id res chain seq x y z
N THR A 1 -15.80 8.93 -13.34
CA THR A 1 -16.23 7.52 -13.38
C THR A 1 -15.33 6.72 -14.30
N PHE A 2 -15.10 5.47 -13.97
CA PHE A 2 -14.35 4.53 -14.81
C PHE A 2 -15.06 3.17 -14.80
N GLY A 3 -14.75 2.33 -15.79
CA GLY A 3 -15.24 0.96 -15.91
C GLY A 3 -14.33 0.11 -16.75
N GLU A 4 -14.79 -1.05 -17.20
CA GLU A 4 -14.02 -2.08 -17.91
C GLU A 4 -13.23 -1.51 -19.10
N VAL A 5 -13.88 -0.75 -19.98
CA VAL A 5 -13.26 -0.22 -21.21
C VAL A 5 -12.07 0.68 -20.88
N MET A 6 -12.25 1.64 -19.96
CA MET A 6 -11.18 2.55 -19.57
C MET A 6 -10.01 1.79 -18.92
N CYS A 7 -10.30 0.87 -18.00
CA CYS A 7 -9.27 0.06 -17.34
C CYS A 7 -8.49 -0.82 -18.32
N THR A 8 -9.18 -1.40 -19.30
CA THR A 8 -8.55 -2.19 -20.37
C THR A 8 -7.58 -1.32 -21.19
N VAL A 9 -7.99 -0.12 -21.56
CA VAL A 9 -7.14 0.83 -22.29
C VAL A 9 -5.94 1.23 -21.45
N TYR A 10 -6.12 1.64 -20.19
CA TYR A 10 -5.02 2.02 -19.31
C TYR A 10 -4.00 0.89 -19.12
N LYS A 11 -4.48 -0.33 -18.89
CA LYS A 11 -3.62 -1.51 -18.79
C LYS A 11 -2.84 -1.76 -20.07
N ALA A 12 -3.47 -1.63 -21.25
CA ALA A 12 -2.80 -1.81 -22.54
C ALA A 12 -1.70 -0.76 -22.79
N PHE A 13 -1.82 0.43 -22.21
CA PHE A 13 -0.79 1.48 -22.24
C PHE A 13 0.22 1.39 -21.09
N GLY A 14 0.22 0.32 -20.31
CA GLY A 14 1.22 0.06 -19.27
C GLY A 14 0.95 0.72 -17.94
N CYS A 15 -0.25 1.26 -17.69
CA CYS A 15 -0.61 1.72 -16.36
C CYS A 15 -0.67 0.54 -15.38
N ALA A 16 -0.11 0.73 -14.20
CA ALA A 16 -0.09 -0.29 -13.13
C ALA A 16 -1.40 -0.33 -12.33
N GLY A 17 -2.17 0.75 -12.32
CA GLY A 17 -3.44 0.85 -11.59
C GLY A 17 -4.08 2.23 -11.73
N LEU A 18 -5.22 2.41 -11.09
CA LEU A 18 -5.98 3.66 -11.08
C LEU A 18 -6.40 4.03 -9.65
N ILE A 19 -6.12 5.24 -9.25
CA ILE A 19 -6.57 5.81 -7.98
C ILE A 19 -7.38 7.08 -8.29
N THR A 20 -8.61 7.18 -7.78
CA THR A 20 -9.49 8.31 -8.09
C THR A 20 -10.45 8.63 -6.95
N SER A 21 -10.78 9.90 -6.78
CA SER A 21 -11.93 10.34 -5.96
C SER A 21 -13.27 10.20 -6.69
N GLY A 22 -13.25 9.74 -7.93
CA GLY A 22 -14.47 9.46 -8.71
C GLY A 22 -15.09 8.11 -8.38
N ALA A 23 -16.12 7.72 -9.13
CA ALA A 23 -16.87 6.50 -8.92
C ALA A 23 -16.48 5.42 -9.95
N ALA A 24 -16.55 4.17 -9.52
CA ALA A 24 -16.29 2.98 -10.31
C ALA A 24 -17.60 2.33 -10.79
N ARG A 25 -17.53 1.60 -11.91
CA ARG A 25 -18.54 0.64 -12.35
C ARG A 25 -17.86 -0.59 -12.96
N ASP A 26 -18.64 -1.58 -13.37
CA ASP A 26 -18.15 -2.84 -13.99
C ASP A 26 -17.14 -3.57 -13.09
N LEU A 27 -17.39 -3.61 -11.77
CA LEU A 27 -16.43 -4.07 -10.77
C LEU A 27 -15.94 -5.49 -11.04
N ASP A 28 -16.86 -6.41 -11.37
CA ASP A 28 -16.52 -7.80 -11.66
C ASP A 28 -15.65 -7.94 -12.91
N GLN A 29 -15.87 -7.10 -13.91
CA GLN A 29 -15.09 -7.07 -15.14
C GLN A 29 -13.69 -6.51 -14.88
N VAL A 30 -13.61 -5.42 -14.11
CA VAL A 30 -12.33 -4.80 -13.73
C VAL A 30 -11.51 -5.75 -12.85
N GLU A 31 -12.15 -6.48 -11.93
CA GLU A 31 -11.50 -7.50 -11.12
C GLU A 31 -10.92 -8.62 -11.98
N ARG A 32 -11.72 -9.18 -12.90
CA ARG A 32 -11.25 -10.22 -13.85
C ARG A 32 -10.11 -9.73 -14.75
N LEU A 33 -10.10 -8.45 -15.10
CA LEU A 33 -9.00 -7.84 -15.84
C LEU A 33 -7.69 -7.84 -15.03
N GLY A 34 -7.75 -7.95 -13.71
CA GLY A 34 -6.59 -7.86 -12.83
C GLY A 34 -5.90 -6.48 -12.90
N PHE A 35 -6.70 -5.42 -13.04
CA PHE A 35 -6.22 -4.03 -13.04
C PHE A 35 -6.62 -3.36 -11.72
N PRO A 36 -5.67 -3.09 -10.82
CA PRO A 36 -5.99 -2.55 -9.49
C PRO A 36 -6.61 -1.15 -9.58
N CYS A 37 -7.74 -0.96 -8.89
CA CYS A 37 -8.44 0.31 -8.86
C CYS A 37 -8.90 0.68 -7.46
N TRP A 38 -8.76 1.96 -7.12
CA TRP A 38 -9.27 2.56 -5.90
C TRP A 38 -10.17 3.74 -6.25
N ALA A 39 -11.40 3.73 -5.76
CA ALA A 39 -12.42 4.73 -6.05
C ALA A 39 -13.18 5.11 -4.78
N SER A 40 -13.77 6.30 -4.75
CA SER A 40 -14.55 6.76 -3.60
C SER A 40 -15.93 6.08 -3.48
N SER A 41 -16.46 5.57 -4.59
CA SER A 41 -17.82 5.01 -4.62
C SER A 41 -18.04 4.14 -5.86
N VAL A 42 -19.22 3.53 -5.91
CA VAL A 42 -19.71 2.73 -7.05
C VAL A 42 -20.93 3.42 -7.66
N VAL A 43 -21.06 3.39 -8.98
CA VAL A 43 -22.16 4.02 -9.72
C VAL A 43 -22.50 3.20 -10.96
N ALA A 44 -23.81 3.07 -11.26
CA ALA A 44 -24.28 2.38 -12.46
C ALA A 44 -24.32 3.27 -13.72
N SER A 45 -24.13 4.58 -13.57
CA SER A 45 -24.29 5.55 -14.66
C SER A 45 -23.00 5.89 -15.38
N HIS A 46 -23.15 6.45 -16.58
CA HIS A 46 -22.08 7.10 -17.32
C HIS A 46 -21.95 8.58 -16.93
N ALA A 47 -20.74 9.12 -17.11
CA ALA A 47 -20.50 10.55 -17.07
C ALA A 47 -19.73 10.98 -18.31
N ASN A 48 -19.96 12.21 -18.75
CA ASN A 48 -19.16 12.85 -19.79
C ASN A 48 -17.82 13.29 -19.17
N CYS A 49 -16.78 12.50 -19.38
CA CYS A 49 -15.45 12.81 -18.87
C CYS A 49 -14.77 13.83 -19.78
N ARG A 50 -14.16 14.84 -19.17
CA ARG A 50 -13.29 15.81 -19.84
C ARG A 50 -11.94 15.81 -19.12
N VAL A 51 -10.88 15.61 -19.87
CA VAL A 51 -9.51 15.84 -19.37
C VAL A 51 -9.30 17.36 -19.33
N ILE A 52 -9.01 17.89 -18.15
CA ILE A 52 -8.76 19.33 -17.96
C ILE A 52 -7.26 19.58 -18.04
N ASP A 53 -6.47 18.71 -17.38
CA ASP A 53 -5.03 18.82 -17.34
C ASP A 53 -4.38 17.43 -17.17
N VAL A 54 -3.08 17.35 -17.40
CA VAL A 54 -2.27 16.13 -17.24
C VAL A 54 -0.95 16.47 -16.56
N ASN A 55 -0.40 15.51 -15.82
CA ASN A 55 0.88 15.65 -15.11
C ASN A 55 0.90 16.85 -14.14
N VAL A 56 -0.20 17.05 -13.44
CA VAL A 56 -0.38 18.10 -12.45
C VAL A 56 -0.70 17.49 -11.07
N PRO A 57 -0.44 18.21 -9.98
CA PRO A 57 -0.86 17.77 -8.65
C PRO A 57 -2.37 17.57 -8.56
N VAL A 58 -2.78 16.50 -7.91
CA VAL A 58 -4.20 16.17 -7.67
C VAL A 58 -4.47 15.92 -6.19
N VAL A 59 -5.73 16.01 -5.79
CA VAL A 59 -6.16 15.60 -4.46
C VAL A 59 -7.07 14.39 -4.60
N VAL A 60 -6.68 13.27 -4.01
CA VAL A 60 -7.42 12.01 -4.05
C VAL A 60 -7.62 11.51 -2.62
N GLY A 61 -8.88 11.28 -2.23
CA GLY A 61 -9.21 10.85 -0.88
C GLY A 61 -8.73 11.80 0.23
N GLY A 62 -8.60 13.11 -0.07
CA GLY A 62 -8.05 14.11 0.85
C GLY A 62 -6.52 14.19 0.88
N VAL A 63 -5.82 13.32 0.17
CA VAL A 63 -4.36 13.33 0.08
C VAL A 63 -3.92 14.04 -1.20
N ARG A 64 -2.98 15.01 -1.07
CA ARG A 64 -2.33 15.63 -2.22
C ARG A 64 -1.29 14.67 -2.79
N VAL A 65 -1.36 14.43 -4.09
CA VAL A 65 -0.45 13.58 -4.84
C VAL A 65 0.16 14.40 -5.97
N GLU A 66 1.46 14.38 -6.08
CA GLU A 66 2.22 15.07 -7.12
C GLU A 66 2.74 14.10 -8.18
N PRO A 67 2.97 14.56 -9.41
CA PRO A 67 3.62 13.74 -10.43
C PRO A 67 4.96 13.19 -9.94
N GLY A 68 5.11 11.87 -10.00
CA GLY A 68 6.32 11.19 -9.55
C GLY A 68 6.30 10.72 -8.10
N ASP A 69 5.25 10.98 -7.34
CA ASP A 69 5.10 10.39 -6.00
C ASP A 69 5.03 8.87 -6.07
N VAL A 70 5.58 8.23 -5.04
CA VAL A 70 5.45 6.79 -4.85
C VAL A 70 4.27 6.52 -3.94
N LEU A 71 3.35 5.70 -4.42
CA LEU A 71 2.15 5.31 -3.69
C LEU A 71 2.18 3.81 -3.40
N HIS A 72 1.83 3.46 -2.18
CA HIS A 72 1.41 2.11 -1.81
C HIS A 72 -0.12 2.07 -1.75
N ALA A 73 -0.71 1.05 -2.35
CA ALA A 73 -2.16 0.90 -2.36
C ALA A 73 -2.55 -0.57 -2.21
N ASP A 74 -3.42 -0.85 -1.26
CA ASP A 74 -3.96 -2.17 -0.97
C ASP A 74 -5.45 -2.09 -0.62
N ARG A 75 -6.02 -3.16 -0.04
CA ARG A 75 -7.43 -3.19 0.38
C ARG A 75 -7.75 -2.26 1.55
N ASN A 76 -6.73 -1.77 2.28
CA ASN A 76 -6.91 -0.84 3.40
C ASN A 76 -6.91 0.61 2.93
N GLY A 77 -6.43 0.88 1.71
CA GLY A 77 -6.41 2.22 1.13
C GLY A 77 -5.10 2.56 0.43
N VAL A 78 -4.79 3.84 0.42
CA VAL A 78 -3.63 4.39 -0.29
C VAL A 78 -2.79 5.24 0.66
N ALA A 79 -1.48 5.05 0.63
CA ALA A 79 -0.51 5.85 1.36
C ALA A 79 0.58 6.35 0.41
N SER A 80 1.04 7.59 0.61
CA SER A 80 2.24 8.10 -0.05
C SER A 80 3.50 7.71 0.71
N ILE A 81 4.54 7.35 -0.01
CA ILE A 81 5.85 7.01 0.56
C ILE A 81 6.87 8.01 0.02
N PRO A 82 7.57 8.76 0.91
CA PRO A 82 8.67 9.61 0.48
C PRO A 82 9.68 8.79 -0.33
N ARG A 83 10.09 9.32 -1.48
CA ARG A 83 10.86 8.57 -2.49
C ARG A 83 12.21 8.05 -1.93
N ASP A 84 12.86 8.84 -1.10
CA ASP A 84 14.10 8.51 -0.40
C ASP A 84 13.93 7.42 0.68
N LEU A 85 12.71 7.19 1.14
CA LEU A 85 12.39 6.20 2.16
C LEU A 85 11.84 4.87 1.62
N VAL A 86 11.64 4.73 0.31
CA VAL A 86 11.00 3.52 -0.28
C VAL A 86 11.70 2.23 0.14
N SER A 87 13.04 2.18 0.04
CA SER A 87 13.80 1.01 0.44
C SER A 87 13.76 0.75 1.96
N HIS A 88 13.74 1.82 2.75
CA HIS A 88 13.61 1.74 4.21
C HIS A 88 12.25 1.20 4.62
N VAL A 89 11.18 1.70 4.00
CA VAL A 89 9.80 1.26 4.26
C VAL A 89 9.63 -0.20 3.90
N ALA A 90 10.09 -0.63 2.72
CA ALA A 90 9.98 -2.04 2.29
C ALA A 90 10.64 -3.00 3.27
N LEU A 91 11.87 -2.69 3.72
CA LEU A 91 12.60 -3.48 4.70
C LEU A 91 11.94 -3.41 6.10
N GLY A 92 11.49 -2.22 6.50
CA GLY A 92 10.80 -2.01 7.77
C GLY A 92 9.50 -2.79 7.87
N CYS A 93 8.69 -2.83 6.82
CA CYS A 93 7.45 -3.60 6.76
C CYS A 93 7.71 -5.11 6.93
N GLN A 94 8.78 -5.65 6.30
CA GLN A 94 9.14 -7.05 6.49
C GLN A 94 9.50 -7.35 7.95
N LYS A 95 10.33 -6.51 8.56
CA LYS A 95 10.72 -6.67 9.98
C LYS A 95 9.54 -6.50 10.93
N LEU A 96 8.60 -5.60 10.60
CA LEU A 96 7.38 -5.39 11.37
C LEU A 96 6.51 -6.65 11.35
N ALA A 97 6.24 -7.22 10.18
CA ALA A 97 5.48 -8.45 10.04
C ALA A 97 6.13 -9.61 10.80
N ASP A 98 7.47 -9.73 10.75
CA ASP A 98 8.21 -10.74 11.53
C ASP A 98 8.08 -10.54 13.05
N ALA A 99 8.00 -9.28 13.50
CA ALA A 99 7.79 -8.99 14.91
C ALA A 99 6.35 -9.30 15.36
N GLU A 100 5.35 -9.03 14.52
CA GLU A 100 3.94 -9.35 14.80
C GLU A 100 3.69 -10.86 14.91
N ASN A 101 4.48 -11.68 14.21
CA ASN A 101 4.42 -13.14 14.30
C ASN A 101 4.64 -13.67 15.72
N GLU A 102 5.31 -12.92 16.61
CA GLU A 102 5.42 -13.26 18.03
C GLU A 102 4.04 -13.39 18.70
N ILE A 103 3.14 -12.46 18.38
CA ILE A 103 1.78 -12.46 18.94
C ILE A 103 0.91 -13.48 18.23
N LEU A 104 0.96 -13.51 16.89
CA LEU A 104 0.12 -14.38 16.06
C LEU A 104 0.40 -15.86 16.36
N ASN A 105 1.67 -16.26 16.43
CA ASN A 105 2.09 -17.63 16.74
C ASN A 105 1.67 -18.05 18.14
N TYR A 106 1.84 -17.16 19.13
CA TYR A 106 1.40 -17.48 20.48
C TYR A 106 -0.13 -17.60 20.56
N ALA A 107 -0.89 -16.68 19.98
CA ALA A 107 -2.34 -16.72 19.97
C ALA A 107 -2.89 -17.98 19.29
N SER A 108 -2.19 -18.50 18.28
CA SER A 108 -2.57 -19.71 17.53
C SER A 108 -2.05 -21.00 18.15
N SER A 109 -1.36 -20.97 19.31
CA SER A 109 -0.70 -22.15 19.92
C SER A 109 -1.65 -23.17 20.55
N GLY A 110 -2.96 -22.96 20.47
CA GLY A 110 -4.01 -23.87 20.93
C GLY A 110 -4.46 -23.68 22.38
N ARG A 111 -3.67 -23.07 23.24
CA ARG A 111 -4.02 -22.73 24.63
C ARG A 111 -3.45 -21.40 25.09
N PRO A 112 -3.80 -20.28 24.44
CA PRO A 112 -3.32 -18.98 24.86
C PRO A 112 -3.93 -18.57 26.21
N ASN A 113 -3.14 -17.88 27.03
CA ASN A 113 -3.62 -17.24 28.26
C ASN A 113 -3.19 -15.75 28.27
N VAL A 114 -3.78 -14.97 29.16
CA VAL A 114 -3.57 -13.51 29.23
C VAL A 114 -2.10 -13.15 29.49
N GLU A 115 -1.43 -13.89 30.36
CA GLU A 115 -0.03 -13.63 30.72
C GLU A 115 0.90 -13.87 29.53
N GLY A 116 0.72 -14.97 28.81
CA GLY A 116 1.49 -15.30 27.61
C GLY A 116 1.23 -14.31 26.46
N VAL A 117 -0.02 -13.85 26.27
CA VAL A 117 -0.31 -12.78 25.29
C VAL A 117 0.43 -11.49 25.66
N ARG A 118 0.40 -11.08 26.93
CA ARG A 118 1.16 -9.90 27.40
C ARG A 118 2.66 -10.04 27.17
N ALA A 119 3.22 -11.24 27.43
CA ALA A 119 4.62 -11.50 27.18
C ALA A 119 4.97 -11.45 25.67
N ALA A 120 4.12 -12.01 24.80
CA ALA A 120 4.29 -11.93 23.35
C ALA A 120 4.18 -10.47 22.84
N GLN A 121 3.21 -9.71 23.34
CA GLN A 121 3.10 -8.28 23.03
C GLN A 121 4.33 -7.47 23.47
N LYS A 122 4.90 -7.80 24.64
CA LYS A 122 6.12 -7.13 25.09
C LYS A 122 7.28 -7.43 24.13
N ARG A 123 7.51 -8.70 23.75
CA ARG A 123 8.56 -9.06 22.80
C ARG A 123 8.37 -8.38 21.41
N CYS A 124 7.14 -8.34 20.92
CA CYS A 124 6.79 -7.65 19.68
C CYS A 124 7.16 -6.16 19.78
N ARG A 125 6.79 -5.48 20.87
CA ARG A 125 7.14 -4.06 21.09
C ARG A 125 8.63 -3.84 21.19
N ASP A 126 9.34 -4.65 21.95
CA ASP A 126 10.81 -4.58 22.10
C ASP A 126 11.53 -4.74 20.73
N ARG A 127 10.94 -5.53 19.81
CA ARG A 127 11.41 -5.63 18.43
C ARG A 127 11.09 -4.39 17.60
N PHE A 128 9.87 -3.86 17.71
CA PHE A 128 9.47 -2.65 17.00
C PHE A 128 10.40 -1.47 17.28
N GLU A 129 10.79 -1.28 18.53
CA GLU A 129 11.70 -0.21 18.93
C GLU A 129 13.08 -0.30 18.27
N ARG A 130 13.53 -1.48 17.87
CA ARG A 130 14.81 -1.71 17.21
C ARG A 130 14.76 -1.60 15.67
N ILE A 131 13.59 -1.75 15.07
CA ILE A 131 13.43 -1.76 13.61
C ILE A 131 14.09 -0.55 12.92
N PRO A 132 13.91 0.70 13.38
CA PRO A 132 14.52 1.85 12.72
C PRO A 132 16.05 1.77 12.62
N ASP A 133 16.71 1.32 13.68
CA ASP A 133 18.17 1.22 13.72
C ASP A 133 18.67 0.04 12.88
N GLU A 134 17.98 -1.09 12.95
CA GLU A 134 18.28 -2.27 12.12
C GLU A 134 18.15 -1.97 10.62
N VAL A 135 17.09 -1.24 10.23
CA VAL A 135 16.85 -0.84 8.84
C VAL A 135 17.97 0.07 8.34
N ARG A 136 18.35 1.08 9.12
CA ARG A 136 19.46 1.98 8.78
C ARG A 136 20.76 1.23 8.59
N ALA A 137 21.11 0.38 9.54
CA ALA A 137 22.35 -0.42 9.50
C ALA A 137 22.41 -1.34 8.27
N GLU A 138 21.29 -1.99 7.93
CA GLU A 138 21.22 -2.90 6.78
C GLU A 138 21.34 -2.16 5.44
N ILE A 139 20.73 -0.99 5.31
CA ILE A 139 20.84 -0.18 4.09
C ILE A 139 22.26 0.37 3.92
N GLU A 140 22.90 0.83 5.00
CA GLU A 140 24.29 1.28 4.94
C GLU A 140 25.27 0.16 4.53
N GLN A 141 25.06 -1.07 5.02
CA GLN A 141 25.87 -2.22 4.63
C GLN A 141 25.71 -2.55 3.14
N LYS A 142 24.46 -2.55 2.64
CA LYS A 142 24.20 -2.78 1.21
C LYS A 142 24.81 -1.70 0.32
N GLY A 143 24.80 -0.45 0.76
CA GLY A 143 25.42 0.67 0.04
C GLY A 143 26.95 0.61 -0.01
N ARG A 144 27.61 0.00 0.98
CA ARG A 144 29.07 -0.20 1.00
C ARG A 144 29.52 -1.37 0.13
N GLY A 145 28.69 -2.40 -0.02
CA GLY A 145 29.00 -3.59 -0.83
C GLY A 145 28.76 -3.39 -2.34
N ALA A 146 28.11 -2.30 -2.74
CA ALA A 146 27.80 -1.97 -4.13
C ALA A 146 28.83 -0.99 -4.77
N ARG A 147 29.87 -0.62 -4.07
CA ARG A 147 31.01 0.17 -4.56
C ARG A 147 32.23 -0.72 -4.72
#